data_fcf86366a2a847e8d3688babc609a25e
#
_entry.id   fcf86366a2a847e8d3688babc609a25e
#
_cell.length_a   1.000
_cell.length_b   1.000
_cell.length_c   1.000
_cell.angle_alpha   90.00
_cell.angle_beta   90.00
_cell.angle_gamma   90.00
#
_symmetry.space_group_name_H-M   'P 1'
#
loop_
_entity.id
_entity.type
_entity.pdbx_description
1 polymer ?
#
loop_
_entity_poly.entity_id
_entity_poly.type
_entity_poly.pdbx_seq_one_letter_code
_entity_poly.pdbx_strand_id
1 'polypeptide(L)'
;MRAPILILLAASALGLSFAPATRAQADATFAKANADFAAGNFSAAIKGYESLVKDRQWNASLFYDLGNAYFRAGDRGRAILNYERALALDPNQPEAKANLQLVRDQARALELAPESVEEHLDYLTPKQYAWLGATAFWSAVAILAGLCVARRRSVVWIFALFLSVVVGAGAAFAVYQFEMGRSGRDVAIITSKNIQARLATAESAGAVLALPPGSEIKILSTRGDWIYADLPNDLRGWLPAKSAERVRL
;
A
#
# COMPACT_ATOMS: atom_id res chain seq x y z
N MET A 1 -13.41 35.77 37.35
CA MET A 1 -12.92 35.23 36.07
C MET A 1 -12.51 33.74 36.23
N ARG A 2 -13.50 32.81 36.35
CA ARG A 2 -13.21 31.35 36.56
C ARG A 2 -14.21 30.43 35.81
N ALA A 3 -14.80 30.88 34.69
CA ALA A 3 -15.86 30.13 34.01
C ALA A 3 -15.47 29.42 32.66
N PRO A 4 -14.32 29.64 31.97
CA PRO A 4 -14.10 28.98 30.68
C PRO A 4 -13.41 27.60 30.75
N ILE A 5 -12.87 27.18 31.90
CA ILE A 5 -12.11 25.92 31.99
C ILE A 5 -13.02 24.69 32.17
N LEU A 6 -14.20 24.86 32.76
CA LEU A 6 -15.16 23.74 32.97
C LEU A 6 -15.89 23.30 31.70
N ILE A 7 -16.03 24.16 30.69
CA ILE A 7 -16.73 23.83 29.43
C ILE A 7 -15.81 22.99 28.50
N LEU A 8 -14.50 23.19 28.57
CA LEU A 8 -13.55 22.40 27.76
C LEU A 8 -13.38 20.94 28.23
N LEU A 9 -13.57 20.67 29.51
CA LEU A 9 -13.51 19.32 30.09
C LEU A 9 -14.80 18.51 29.84
N ALA A 10 -15.95 19.16 29.66
CA ALA A 10 -17.20 18.48 29.33
C ALA A 10 -17.25 18.03 27.85
N ALA A 11 -16.61 18.77 26.92
CA ALA A 11 -16.56 18.40 25.51
C ALA A 11 -15.66 17.21 25.23
N SER A 12 -14.62 16.97 26.03
CA SER A 12 -13.72 15.81 25.89
C SER A 12 -14.32 14.50 26.40
N ALA A 13 -15.33 14.55 27.29
CA ALA A 13 -15.98 13.34 27.81
C ALA A 13 -17.05 12.75 26.87
N LEU A 14 -17.62 13.55 25.96
CA LEU A 14 -18.62 13.06 24.98
C LEU A 14 -17.99 12.35 23.75
N GLY A 15 -16.70 12.54 23.48
CA GLY A 15 -16.00 11.93 22.33
C GLY A 15 -15.58 10.48 22.52
N LEU A 16 -15.65 9.93 23.73
CA LEU A 16 -15.09 8.61 24.07
C LEU A 16 -16.10 7.45 24.07
N SER A 17 -17.39 7.69 23.80
CA SER A 17 -18.42 6.67 24.00
C SER A 17 -18.84 5.89 22.74
N PHE A 18 -18.37 6.22 21.55
CA PHE A 18 -18.78 5.53 20.30
C PHE A 18 -17.77 4.51 19.74
N ALA A 19 -16.54 4.48 20.25
CA ALA A 19 -15.50 3.60 19.73
C ALA A 19 -15.66 2.08 20.07
N PRO A 20 -16.20 1.64 21.20
CA PRO A 20 -16.24 0.21 21.54
C PRO A 20 -17.27 -0.60 20.73
N ALA A 21 -18.41 -0.02 20.37
CA ALA A 21 -19.47 -0.75 19.67
C ALA A 21 -19.12 -1.09 18.21
N THR A 22 -18.44 -0.20 17.51
CA THR A 22 -18.01 -0.44 16.12
C THR A 22 -16.91 -1.51 16.03
N ARG A 23 -16.00 -1.55 16.99
CA ARG A 23 -14.93 -2.55 17.05
C ARG A 23 -15.49 -3.94 17.38
N ALA A 24 -16.37 -4.06 18.36
CA ALA A 24 -17.02 -5.33 18.70
C ALA A 24 -17.81 -5.90 17.52
N GLN A 25 -18.50 -5.03 16.74
CA GLN A 25 -19.21 -5.43 15.52
C GLN A 25 -18.24 -5.92 14.44
N ALA A 26 -17.10 -5.25 14.25
CA ALA A 26 -16.09 -5.65 13.29
C ALA A 26 -15.47 -7.01 13.67
N ASP A 27 -15.14 -7.20 14.95
CA ASP A 27 -14.60 -8.47 15.48
C ASP A 27 -15.60 -9.62 15.29
N ALA A 28 -16.89 -9.40 15.54
CA ALA A 28 -17.94 -10.40 15.33
C ALA A 28 -18.10 -10.75 13.83
N THR A 29 -18.04 -9.76 12.94
CA THR A 29 -18.11 -9.98 11.48
C THR A 29 -16.89 -10.76 10.99
N PHE A 30 -15.69 -10.43 11.49
CA PHE A 30 -14.46 -11.13 11.16
C PHE A 30 -14.52 -12.60 11.63
N ALA A 31 -14.94 -12.85 12.88
CA ALA A 31 -15.09 -14.19 13.42
C ALA A 31 -16.11 -15.04 12.61
N LYS A 32 -17.23 -14.42 12.20
CA LYS A 32 -18.22 -15.08 11.35
C LYS A 32 -17.62 -15.44 9.97
N ALA A 33 -16.91 -14.51 9.34
CA ALA A 33 -16.28 -14.78 8.04
C ALA A 33 -15.23 -15.91 8.13
N ASN A 34 -14.46 -15.97 9.23
CA ASN A 34 -13.53 -17.08 9.49
C ASN A 34 -14.28 -18.43 9.65
N ALA A 35 -15.41 -18.44 10.34
CA ALA A 35 -16.24 -19.63 10.48
C ALA A 35 -16.81 -20.08 9.13
N ASP A 36 -17.30 -19.14 8.29
CA ASP A 36 -17.78 -19.43 6.95
C ASP A 36 -16.64 -20.00 6.07
N PHE A 37 -15.43 -19.44 6.16
CA PHE A 37 -14.26 -19.94 5.46
C PHE A 37 -13.90 -21.36 5.89
N ALA A 38 -13.86 -21.63 7.19
CA ALA A 38 -13.57 -22.96 7.73
C ALA A 38 -14.61 -24.02 7.32
N ALA A 39 -15.88 -23.60 7.17
CA ALA A 39 -16.97 -24.44 6.67
C ALA A 39 -16.94 -24.65 5.14
N GLY A 40 -16.00 -24.04 4.41
CA GLY A 40 -15.93 -24.10 2.95
C GLY A 40 -16.89 -23.15 2.22
N ASN A 41 -17.60 -22.30 2.94
CA ASN A 41 -18.54 -21.31 2.39
C ASN A 41 -17.78 -20.06 1.91
N PHE A 42 -16.86 -20.22 0.94
CA PHE A 42 -15.94 -19.16 0.53
C PHE A 42 -16.65 -17.90 0.05
N SER A 43 -17.79 -18.02 -0.65
CA SER A 43 -18.56 -16.85 -1.09
C SER A 43 -19.14 -16.04 0.07
N ALA A 44 -19.55 -16.69 1.16
CA ALA A 44 -20.04 -16.02 2.36
C ALA A 44 -18.89 -15.36 3.13
N ALA A 45 -17.75 -16.05 3.26
CA ALA A 45 -16.55 -15.52 3.87
C ALA A 45 -16.06 -14.26 3.14
N ILE A 46 -15.97 -14.30 1.78
CA ILE A 46 -15.60 -13.14 0.96
C ILE A 46 -16.49 -11.94 1.27
N LYS A 47 -17.82 -12.11 1.25
CA LYS A 47 -18.75 -11.01 1.56
C LYS A 47 -18.53 -10.44 2.95
N GLY A 48 -18.27 -11.28 3.96
CA GLY A 48 -17.96 -10.85 5.31
C GLY A 48 -16.68 -10.01 5.38
N TYR A 49 -15.60 -10.50 4.79
CA TYR A 49 -14.33 -9.75 4.75
C TYR A 49 -14.43 -8.47 3.92
N GLU A 50 -15.12 -8.49 2.75
CA GLU A 50 -15.32 -7.29 1.93
C GLU A 50 -16.14 -6.21 2.66
N SER A 51 -17.11 -6.59 3.50
CA SER A 51 -17.83 -5.62 4.31
C SER A 51 -16.89 -4.89 5.26
N LEU A 52 -15.94 -5.60 5.89
CA LEU A 52 -14.93 -4.99 6.76
C LEU A 52 -13.98 -4.08 5.98
N VAL A 53 -13.58 -4.47 4.76
CA VAL A 53 -12.77 -3.62 3.88
C VAL A 53 -13.52 -2.33 3.54
N LYS A 54 -14.81 -2.41 3.22
CA LYS A 54 -15.68 -1.26 2.94
C LYS A 54 -15.82 -0.33 4.15
N ASP A 55 -15.88 -0.91 5.35
CA ASP A 55 -15.94 -0.16 6.62
C ASP A 55 -14.56 0.33 7.08
N ARG A 56 -13.54 0.24 6.22
CA ARG A 56 -12.15 0.68 6.45
C ARG A 56 -11.49 0.03 7.67
N GLN A 57 -11.88 -1.18 8.03
CA GLN A 57 -11.26 -1.97 9.10
C GLN A 57 -10.00 -2.69 8.62
N TRP A 58 -9.10 -1.95 7.98
CA TRP A 58 -7.95 -2.52 7.26
C TRP A 58 -6.84 -2.98 8.20
N ASN A 59 -6.45 -4.23 8.04
CA ASN A 59 -5.25 -4.81 8.65
C ASN A 59 -4.72 -5.94 7.76
N ALA A 60 -3.46 -6.33 7.97
CA ALA A 60 -2.80 -7.33 7.15
C ALA A 60 -3.49 -8.71 7.21
N SER A 61 -3.97 -9.12 8.38
CA SER A 61 -4.66 -10.41 8.56
C SER A 61 -5.98 -10.46 7.77
N LEU A 62 -6.78 -9.36 7.77
CA LEU A 62 -8.02 -9.28 7.00
C LEU A 62 -7.76 -9.48 5.51
N PHE A 63 -6.76 -8.80 4.95
CA PHE A 63 -6.44 -8.94 3.53
C PHE A 63 -5.85 -10.30 3.21
N TYR A 64 -5.04 -10.87 4.09
CA TYR A 64 -4.53 -12.23 3.95
C TYR A 64 -5.66 -13.27 3.89
N ASP A 65 -6.62 -13.20 4.83
CA ASP A 65 -7.74 -14.13 4.90
C ASP A 65 -8.70 -13.95 3.72
N LEU A 66 -8.92 -12.71 3.28
CA LEU A 66 -9.68 -12.41 2.06
C LEU A 66 -8.97 -12.96 0.81
N GLY A 67 -7.63 -12.84 0.74
CA GLY A 67 -6.81 -13.47 -0.30
C GLY A 67 -6.98 -14.99 -0.34
N ASN A 68 -6.92 -15.64 0.82
CA ASN A 68 -7.16 -17.08 0.95
C ASN A 68 -8.58 -17.45 0.49
N ALA A 69 -9.59 -16.67 0.85
CA ALA A 69 -10.97 -16.93 0.46
C ALA A 69 -11.17 -16.82 -1.06
N TYR A 70 -10.59 -15.80 -1.70
CA TYR A 70 -10.62 -15.67 -3.16
C TYR A 70 -9.85 -16.80 -3.87
N PHE A 71 -8.69 -17.19 -3.34
CA PHE A 71 -7.93 -18.31 -3.87
C PHE A 71 -8.74 -19.61 -3.85
N ARG A 72 -9.39 -19.92 -2.73
CA ARG A 72 -10.25 -21.09 -2.57
C ARG A 72 -11.51 -21.02 -3.45
N ALA A 73 -12.01 -19.83 -3.74
CA ALA A 73 -13.10 -19.58 -4.69
C ALA A 73 -12.65 -19.61 -6.17
N GLY A 74 -11.35 -19.77 -6.46
CA GLY A 74 -10.78 -19.82 -7.82
C GLY A 74 -10.56 -18.48 -8.49
N ASP A 75 -10.70 -17.37 -7.77
CA ASP A 75 -10.40 -16.02 -8.25
C ASP A 75 -8.94 -15.64 -7.91
N ARG A 76 -8.03 -16.06 -8.79
CA ARG A 76 -6.59 -15.85 -8.58
C ARG A 76 -6.21 -14.37 -8.65
N GLY A 77 -6.85 -13.57 -9.49
CA GLY A 77 -6.54 -12.15 -9.63
C GLY A 77 -6.81 -11.38 -8.33
N ARG A 78 -8.01 -11.59 -7.74
CA ARG A 78 -8.35 -10.96 -6.46
C ARG A 78 -7.58 -11.57 -5.29
N ALA A 79 -7.19 -12.84 -5.34
CA ALA A 79 -6.33 -13.44 -4.33
C ALA A 79 -4.96 -12.73 -4.30
N ILE A 80 -4.31 -12.55 -5.45
CA ILE A 80 -3.03 -11.82 -5.59
C ILE A 80 -3.19 -10.39 -5.07
N LEU A 81 -4.22 -9.67 -5.50
CA LEU A 81 -4.49 -8.31 -5.04
C LEU A 81 -4.54 -8.21 -3.50
N ASN A 82 -5.22 -9.16 -2.85
CA ASN A 82 -5.38 -9.08 -1.40
C ASN A 82 -4.13 -9.54 -0.64
N TYR A 83 -3.32 -10.46 -1.16
CA TYR A 83 -2.00 -10.74 -0.60
C TYR A 83 -1.04 -9.55 -0.74
N GLU A 84 -1.08 -8.83 -1.87
CA GLU A 84 -0.32 -7.58 -2.04
C GLU A 84 -0.76 -6.51 -1.04
N ARG A 85 -2.06 -6.35 -0.81
CA ARG A 85 -2.59 -5.43 0.21
C ARG A 85 -2.15 -5.82 1.63
N ALA A 86 -2.12 -7.12 1.94
CA ALA A 86 -1.61 -7.61 3.22
C ALA A 86 -0.14 -7.24 3.39
N LEU A 87 0.69 -7.48 2.38
CA LEU A 87 2.13 -7.18 2.40
C LEU A 87 2.42 -5.67 2.37
N ALA A 88 1.55 -4.87 1.77
CA ALA A 88 1.65 -3.41 1.84
C ALA A 88 1.45 -2.86 3.28
N LEU A 89 0.68 -3.58 4.12
CA LEU A 89 0.47 -3.24 5.54
C LEU A 89 1.48 -3.91 6.46
N ASP A 90 1.85 -5.16 6.19
CA ASP A 90 2.87 -5.91 6.92
C ASP A 90 3.81 -6.63 5.94
N PRO A 91 4.93 -6.00 5.56
CA PRO A 91 5.91 -6.59 4.63
C PRO A 91 6.59 -7.85 5.15
N ASN A 92 6.49 -8.15 6.46
CA ASN A 92 7.18 -9.27 7.08
C ASN A 92 6.29 -10.50 7.31
N GLN A 93 5.10 -10.57 6.71
CA GLN A 93 4.19 -11.71 6.81
C GLN A 93 4.62 -12.85 5.86
N PRO A 94 5.29 -13.92 6.34
CA PRO A 94 5.86 -14.96 5.47
C PRO A 94 4.79 -15.79 4.77
N GLU A 95 3.64 -16.01 5.41
CA GLU A 95 2.53 -16.77 4.83
C GLU A 95 1.92 -16.05 3.63
N ALA A 96 1.77 -14.71 3.72
CA ALA A 96 1.28 -13.91 2.59
C ALA A 96 2.26 -13.93 1.43
N LYS A 97 3.58 -13.84 1.69
CA LYS A 97 4.61 -13.95 0.65
C LYS A 97 4.58 -15.30 -0.06
N ALA A 98 4.53 -16.39 0.70
CA ALA A 98 4.51 -17.74 0.14
C ALA A 98 3.26 -18.01 -0.70
N ASN A 99 2.08 -17.60 -0.19
CA ASN A 99 0.82 -17.76 -0.91
C ASN A 99 0.76 -16.87 -2.16
N LEU A 100 1.25 -15.64 -2.09
CA LEU A 100 1.35 -14.75 -3.23
C LEU A 100 2.17 -15.39 -4.37
N GLN A 101 3.38 -15.88 -4.06
CA GLN A 101 4.24 -16.54 -5.02
C GLN A 101 3.53 -17.74 -5.67
N LEU A 102 2.95 -18.63 -4.84
CA LEU A 102 2.22 -19.81 -5.30
C LEU A 102 1.11 -19.44 -6.29
N VAL A 103 0.31 -18.41 -5.95
CA VAL A 103 -0.83 -18.03 -6.77
C VAL A 103 -0.40 -17.32 -8.05
N ARG A 104 0.67 -16.51 -8.01
CA ARG A 104 1.28 -15.89 -9.20
C ARG A 104 1.74 -16.95 -10.20
N ASP A 105 2.46 -17.96 -9.73
CA ASP A 105 2.94 -19.08 -10.56
C ASP A 105 1.76 -19.81 -11.21
N GLN A 106 0.72 -20.12 -10.44
CA GLN A 106 -0.47 -20.79 -10.95
C GLN A 106 -1.29 -19.94 -11.94
N ALA A 107 -1.33 -18.63 -11.75
CA ALA A 107 -2.03 -17.70 -12.61
C ALA A 107 -1.19 -17.34 -13.86
N ARG A 108 0.11 -17.63 -13.86
CA ARG A 108 1.11 -17.11 -14.82
C ARG A 108 1.04 -15.57 -14.87
N ALA A 109 0.84 -14.97 -13.71
CA ALA A 109 0.75 -13.53 -13.58
C ALA A 109 2.08 -12.88 -13.97
N LEU A 110 2.01 -11.80 -14.72
CA LEU A 110 3.20 -11.05 -15.13
C LEU A 110 3.49 -9.99 -14.07
N GLU A 111 4.76 -9.82 -13.73
CA GLU A 111 5.22 -8.84 -12.77
C GLU A 111 5.95 -7.69 -13.47
N LEU A 112 5.83 -6.50 -12.93
CA LEU A 112 6.66 -5.37 -13.36
C LEU A 112 8.11 -5.65 -13.00
N ALA A 113 9.02 -5.29 -13.89
CA ALA A 113 10.45 -5.35 -13.59
C ALA A 113 10.76 -4.42 -12.40
N PRO A 114 11.59 -4.86 -11.42
CA PRO A 114 12.01 -3.96 -10.36
C PRO A 114 12.79 -2.79 -10.96
N GLU A 115 12.50 -1.57 -10.53
CA GLU A 115 13.34 -0.43 -10.87
C GLU A 115 14.69 -0.60 -10.18
N SER A 116 15.79 -0.43 -10.90
CA SER A 116 17.15 -0.64 -10.39
C SER A 116 17.49 0.13 -9.11
N VAL A 117 16.79 1.23 -8.87
CA VAL A 117 16.93 2.05 -7.66
C VAL A 117 16.26 1.39 -6.44
N GLU A 118 15.15 0.71 -6.62
CA GLU A 118 14.43 0.04 -5.53
C GLU A 118 15.25 -1.12 -4.95
N GLU A 119 15.93 -1.89 -5.79
CA GLU A 119 16.83 -2.97 -5.33
C GLU A 119 17.93 -2.46 -4.39
N HIS A 120 18.42 -1.23 -4.61
CA HIS A 120 19.45 -0.61 -3.76
C HIS A 120 18.89 0.02 -2.49
N LEU A 121 17.57 0.23 -2.40
CA LEU A 121 16.90 0.81 -1.23
C LEU A 121 16.28 -0.25 -0.30
N ASP A 122 16.36 -1.53 -0.65
CA ASP A 122 15.66 -2.63 0.06
C ASP A 122 16.27 -2.98 1.45
N TYR A 123 17.31 -2.22 1.88
CA TYR A 123 17.95 -2.40 3.19
C TYR A 123 17.09 -1.96 4.38
N LEU A 124 16.19 -0.99 4.17
CA LEU A 124 15.31 -0.44 5.20
C LEU A 124 13.88 -0.35 4.67
N THR A 125 12.93 -0.51 5.57
CA THR A 125 11.51 -0.30 5.23
C THR A 125 11.21 1.19 5.00
N PRO A 126 10.17 1.56 4.25
CA PRO A 126 9.76 2.96 4.05
C PRO A 126 9.54 3.71 5.38
N LYS A 127 9.02 3.01 6.40
CA LYS A 127 8.84 3.55 7.75
C LYS A 127 10.18 3.88 8.44
N GLN A 128 11.18 3.02 8.27
CA GLN A 128 12.52 3.26 8.83
C GLN A 128 13.21 4.44 8.14
N TYR A 129 13.07 4.56 6.81
CA TYR A 129 13.56 5.75 6.09
C TYR A 129 12.86 7.03 6.55
N ALA A 130 11.55 6.99 6.78
CA ALA A 130 10.83 8.15 7.32
C ALA A 130 11.32 8.57 8.71
N TRP A 131 11.58 7.62 9.60
CA TRP A 131 12.18 7.89 10.92
C TRP A 131 13.60 8.42 10.80
N LEU A 132 14.41 7.87 9.92
CA LEU A 132 15.77 8.35 9.64
C LEU A 132 15.75 9.80 9.16
N GLY A 133 14.85 10.12 8.22
CA GLY A 133 14.67 11.51 7.73
C GLY A 133 14.22 12.46 8.83
N ALA A 134 13.25 12.05 9.66
CA ALA A 134 12.78 12.87 10.78
C ALA A 134 13.87 13.13 11.82
N THR A 135 14.63 12.12 12.20
CA THR A 135 15.76 12.29 13.15
C THR A 135 16.86 13.16 12.57
N ALA A 136 17.20 13.01 11.30
CA ALA A 136 18.17 13.84 10.61
C ALA A 136 17.70 15.30 10.54
N PHE A 137 16.43 15.54 10.23
CA PHE A 137 15.85 16.90 10.21
C PHE A 137 15.93 17.57 11.57
N TRP A 138 15.48 16.92 12.65
CA TRP A 138 15.52 17.51 13.99
C TRP A 138 16.96 17.71 14.50
N SER A 139 17.89 16.81 14.13
CA SER A 139 19.31 16.98 14.42
C SER A 139 19.87 18.22 13.74
N ALA A 140 19.55 18.42 12.45
CA ALA A 140 19.96 19.60 11.70
C ALA A 140 19.43 20.91 12.34
N VAL A 141 18.15 20.91 12.75
CA VAL A 141 17.52 22.07 13.43
C VAL A 141 18.23 22.36 14.75
N ALA A 142 18.51 21.34 15.58
CA ALA A 142 19.20 21.50 16.86
C ALA A 142 20.62 22.04 16.67
N ILE A 143 21.37 21.50 15.70
CA ILE A 143 22.73 21.95 15.38
C ILE A 143 22.70 23.40 14.91
N LEU A 144 21.77 23.74 14.00
CA LEU A 144 21.62 25.09 13.49
C LEU A 144 21.31 26.08 14.61
N ALA A 145 20.37 25.77 15.49
CA ALA A 145 20.04 26.58 16.67
C ALA A 145 21.26 26.77 17.57
N GLY A 146 22.01 25.68 17.83
CA GLY A 146 23.28 25.75 18.61
C GLY A 146 24.30 26.64 17.95
N LEU A 147 24.49 26.57 16.63
CA LEU A 147 25.40 27.43 15.88
C LEU A 147 24.99 28.93 15.89
N CYS A 148 23.68 29.21 15.96
CA CYS A 148 23.18 30.58 16.07
C CYS A 148 23.47 31.19 17.45
N VAL A 149 23.47 30.39 18.51
CA VAL A 149 23.72 30.85 19.88
C VAL A 149 25.20 30.81 20.25
N ALA A 150 25.97 29.91 19.65
CA ALA A 150 27.37 29.71 19.97
C ALA A 150 28.24 30.90 19.45
N ARG A 151 29.07 31.42 20.35
CA ARG A 151 30.02 32.52 20.04
C ARG A 151 31.20 32.07 19.17
N ARG A 152 31.49 30.77 19.15
CA ARG A 152 32.56 30.18 18.30
C ARG A 152 31.93 29.09 17.40
N ARG A 153 32.11 29.21 16.09
CA ARG A 153 31.68 28.24 15.10
C ARG A 153 32.75 27.17 14.96
N SER A 154 32.47 25.95 15.40
CA SER A 154 33.37 24.82 15.22
C SER A 154 33.08 24.16 13.86
N VAL A 155 34.13 23.83 13.11
CA VAL A 155 34.06 23.09 11.84
C VAL A 155 33.33 21.77 12.01
N VAL A 156 33.45 21.11 13.16
CA VAL A 156 32.78 19.86 13.48
C VAL A 156 31.25 20.00 13.44
N TRP A 157 30.70 21.08 14.00
CA TRP A 157 29.26 21.32 13.96
C TRP A 157 28.74 21.64 12.58
N ILE A 158 29.55 22.36 11.76
CA ILE A 158 29.20 22.62 10.35
C ILE A 158 29.17 21.31 9.56
N PHE A 159 30.18 20.44 9.76
CA PHE A 159 30.22 19.13 9.12
C PHE A 159 29.07 18.25 9.57
N ALA A 160 28.74 18.23 10.86
CA ALA A 160 27.59 17.49 11.40
C ALA A 160 26.25 17.98 10.81
N LEU A 161 26.10 19.29 10.65
CA LEU A 161 24.92 19.87 9.98
C LEU A 161 24.85 19.40 8.52
N PHE A 162 25.95 19.49 7.78
CA PHE A 162 26.00 19.01 6.40
C PHE A 162 25.63 17.54 6.29
N LEU A 163 26.19 16.68 7.15
CA LEU A 163 25.88 15.25 7.19
C LEU A 163 24.39 14.99 7.49
N SER A 164 23.81 15.72 8.45
CA SER A 164 22.38 15.61 8.78
C SER A 164 21.50 15.98 7.57
N VAL A 165 21.86 17.04 6.83
CA VAL A 165 21.12 17.44 5.62
C VAL A 165 21.23 16.37 4.52
N VAL A 166 22.43 15.82 4.29
CA VAL A 166 22.64 14.77 3.28
C VAL A 166 21.85 13.50 3.62
N VAL A 167 21.92 13.06 4.88
CA VAL A 167 21.15 11.87 5.34
C VAL A 167 19.64 12.13 5.23
N GLY A 168 19.17 13.32 5.62
CA GLY A 168 17.76 13.68 5.50
C GLY A 168 17.28 13.71 4.05
N ALA A 169 18.07 14.29 3.14
CA ALA A 169 17.76 14.30 1.71
C ALA A 169 17.75 12.89 1.10
N GLY A 170 18.72 12.04 1.45
CA GLY A 170 18.76 10.63 1.03
C GLY A 170 17.55 9.84 1.53
N ALA A 171 17.18 10.03 2.79
CA ALA A 171 15.99 9.37 3.36
C ALA A 171 14.69 9.85 2.70
N ALA A 172 14.56 11.16 2.42
CA ALA A 172 13.41 11.71 1.71
C ALA A 172 13.32 11.19 0.27
N PHE A 173 14.47 11.08 -0.42
CA PHE A 173 14.54 10.48 -1.75
C PHE A 173 14.13 9.01 -1.73
N ALA A 174 14.59 8.22 -0.74
CA ALA A 174 14.19 6.83 -0.59
C ALA A 174 12.68 6.70 -0.39
N VAL A 175 12.07 7.49 0.51
CA VAL A 175 10.62 7.50 0.72
C VAL A 175 9.87 7.88 -0.57
N TYR A 176 10.36 8.87 -1.30
CA TYR A 176 9.78 9.27 -2.59
C TYR A 176 9.80 8.12 -3.60
N GLN A 177 10.91 7.38 -3.71
CA GLN A 177 11.03 6.23 -4.60
C GLN A 177 10.05 5.12 -4.23
N PHE A 178 9.87 4.80 -2.95
CA PHE A 178 8.86 3.83 -2.50
C PHE A 178 7.41 4.27 -2.78
N GLU A 179 7.13 5.59 -2.76
CA GLU A 179 5.79 6.11 -3.09
C GLU A 179 5.50 6.12 -4.60
N MET A 180 6.53 6.28 -5.43
CA MET A 180 6.40 6.37 -6.89
C MET A 180 6.79 5.07 -7.62
N GLY A 181 7.51 4.17 -6.95
CA GLY A 181 8.00 2.92 -7.53
C GLY A 181 6.95 1.79 -7.58
N ARG A 182 7.45 0.56 -7.67
CA ARG A 182 6.66 -0.70 -7.73
C ARG A 182 5.73 -0.89 -6.51
N SER A 183 6.13 -0.43 -5.35
CA SER A 183 5.30 -0.46 -4.13
C SER A 183 4.42 0.79 -3.97
N GLY A 184 4.36 1.65 -4.99
CA GLY A 184 3.71 2.95 -4.97
C GLY A 184 2.18 2.90 -5.03
N ARG A 185 1.59 4.12 -4.95
CA ARG A 185 0.12 4.29 -4.94
C ARG A 185 -0.55 3.93 -6.26
N ASP A 186 0.19 3.95 -7.36
CA ASP A 186 -0.34 3.75 -8.70
C ASP A 186 -0.22 2.32 -9.20
N VAL A 187 0.29 1.41 -8.35
CA VAL A 187 0.33 -0.01 -8.67
C VAL A 187 -1.06 -0.63 -8.54
N ALA A 188 -1.43 -1.38 -9.55
CA ALA A 188 -2.71 -2.07 -9.62
C ALA A 188 -2.53 -3.51 -10.12
N ILE A 189 -3.44 -4.37 -9.74
CA ILE A 189 -3.48 -5.78 -10.14
C ILE A 189 -4.67 -6.02 -11.07
N ILE A 190 -4.42 -6.74 -12.15
CA ILE A 190 -5.49 -7.18 -13.07
C ILE A 190 -6.36 -8.21 -12.34
N THR A 191 -7.62 -7.87 -12.11
CA THR A 191 -8.60 -8.74 -11.45
C THR A 191 -9.51 -9.46 -12.44
N SER A 192 -9.67 -8.90 -13.65
CA SER A 192 -10.51 -9.47 -14.70
C SER A 192 -9.79 -10.50 -15.56
N LYS A 193 -10.54 -11.43 -16.15
CA LYS A 193 -10.01 -12.46 -17.06
C LYS A 193 -9.93 -11.93 -18.49
N ASN A 194 -9.00 -12.49 -19.29
CA ASN A 194 -8.86 -12.23 -20.73
C ASN A 194 -8.65 -10.75 -21.08
N ILE A 195 -7.87 -10.03 -20.28
CA ILE A 195 -7.55 -8.65 -20.53
C ILE A 195 -6.38 -8.54 -21.51
N GLN A 196 -6.54 -7.63 -22.50
CA GLN A 196 -5.49 -7.25 -23.41
C GLN A 196 -5.25 -5.75 -23.29
N ALA A 197 -4.01 -5.37 -23.09
CA ALA A 197 -3.58 -3.98 -23.25
C ALA A 197 -3.60 -3.60 -24.73
N ARG A 198 -4.02 -2.37 -25.04
CA ARG A 198 -4.25 -1.89 -26.40
C ARG A 198 -3.48 -0.62 -26.70
N LEU A 199 -3.25 -0.36 -27.98
CA LEU A 199 -2.57 0.85 -28.45
C LEU A 199 -3.41 2.13 -28.29
N ALA A 200 -4.74 2.02 -28.21
CA ALA A 200 -5.67 3.14 -28.07
C ALA A 200 -6.88 2.77 -27.22
N THR A 201 -7.68 3.79 -26.85
CA THR A 201 -8.90 3.66 -26.02
C THR A 201 -10.09 3.13 -26.83
N ALA A 202 -9.91 2.01 -27.51
CA ALA A 202 -10.95 1.35 -28.31
C ALA A 202 -10.76 -0.18 -28.28
N GLU A 203 -11.85 -0.92 -28.22
CA GLU A 203 -11.81 -2.38 -28.23
C GLU A 203 -11.27 -2.97 -29.53
N SER A 204 -11.41 -2.24 -30.65
CA SER A 204 -10.86 -2.61 -31.96
C SER A 204 -9.39 -2.24 -32.16
N ALA A 205 -8.77 -1.50 -31.21
CA ALA A 205 -7.37 -1.13 -31.32
C ALA A 205 -6.44 -2.35 -31.22
N GLY A 206 -5.28 -2.28 -31.86
CA GLY A 206 -4.28 -3.34 -31.82
C GLY A 206 -3.90 -3.74 -30.40
N ALA A 207 -3.75 -5.04 -30.16
CA ALA A 207 -3.30 -5.58 -28.88
C ALA A 207 -1.80 -5.35 -28.69
N VAL A 208 -1.40 -4.95 -27.50
CA VAL A 208 0.00 -4.77 -27.07
C VAL A 208 0.49 -6.00 -26.30
N LEU A 209 -0.27 -6.37 -25.27
CA LEU A 209 0.09 -7.47 -24.36
C LEU A 209 -1.18 -8.08 -23.78
N ALA A 210 -1.23 -9.42 -23.72
CA ALA A 210 -2.25 -10.15 -22.97
C ALA A 210 -1.83 -10.22 -21.50
N LEU A 211 -2.74 -9.85 -20.60
CA LEU A 211 -2.51 -9.79 -19.17
C LEU A 211 -3.35 -10.84 -18.44
N PRO A 212 -2.73 -11.92 -17.97
CA PRO A 212 -3.39 -12.86 -17.07
C PRO A 212 -3.92 -12.18 -15.79
N PRO A 213 -4.97 -12.74 -15.16
CA PRO A 213 -5.42 -12.26 -13.84
C PRO A 213 -4.27 -12.32 -12.83
N GLY A 214 -4.11 -11.27 -12.05
CA GLY A 214 -3.01 -11.14 -11.09
C GLY A 214 -1.78 -10.40 -11.63
N SER A 215 -1.74 -10.07 -12.93
CA SER A 215 -0.62 -9.30 -13.48
C SER A 215 -0.56 -7.90 -12.88
N GLU A 216 0.65 -7.43 -12.61
CA GLU A 216 0.93 -6.09 -12.11
C GLU A 216 0.97 -5.07 -13.25
N ILE A 217 0.46 -3.89 -12.96
CA ILE A 217 0.56 -2.71 -13.84
C ILE A 217 0.78 -1.47 -12.99
N LYS A 218 1.38 -0.42 -13.56
CA LYS A 218 1.48 0.90 -12.93
C LYS A 218 0.64 1.90 -13.71
N ILE A 219 -0.39 2.43 -13.08
CA ILE A 219 -1.31 3.39 -13.71
C ILE A 219 -0.59 4.73 -13.89
N LEU A 220 -0.50 5.20 -15.12
CA LEU A 220 0.12 6.49 -15.46
C LEU A 220 -0.93 7.60 -15.61
N SER A 221 -2.08 7.26 -16.21
CA SER A 221 -3.16 8.21 -16.39
C SER A 221 -4.51 7.51 -16.57
N THR A 222 -5.59 8.26 -16.40
CA THR A 222 -6.97 7.77 -16.60
C THR A 222 -7.69 8.66 -17.58
N ARG A 223 -8.42 8.06 -18.55
CA ARG A 223 -9.21 8.77 -19.54
C ARG A 223 -10.57 8.10 -19.72
N GLY A 224 -11.60 8.66 -19.10
CA GLY A 224 -12.93 8.03 -19.07
C GLY A 224 -12.87 6.64 -18.46
N ASP A 225 -13.36 5.64 -19.17
CA ASP A 225 -13.37 4.24 -18.73
C ASP A 225 -12.07 3.47 -19.02
N TRP A 226 -11.01 4.18 -19.39
CA TRP A 226 -9.71 3.60 -19.73
C TRP A 226 -8.60 4.13 -18.83
N ILE A 227 -7.66 3.25 -18.53
CA ILE A 227 -6.39 3.57 -17.86
C ILE A 227 -5.22 3.34 -18.83
N TYR A 228 -4.26 4.26 -18.83
CA TYR A 228 -2.97 4.09 -19.49
C TYR A 228 -1.97 3.64 -18.45
N ALA A 229 -1.27 2.55 -18.70
CA ALA A 229 -0.40 1.95 -17.71
C ALA A 229 0.94 1.49 -18.29
N ASP A 230 1.97 1.52 -17.44
CA ASP A 230 3.18 0.73 -17.65
C ASP A 230 2.83 -0.75 -17.38
N LEU A 231 3.31 -1.60 -18.26
CA LEU A 231 3.06 -3.02 -18.31
C LEU A 231 4.37 -3.78 -18.11
N PRO A 232 4.33 -5.09 -17.79
CA PRO A 232 5.50 -5.94 -17.84
C PRO A 232 6.23 -5.85 -19.18
N ASN A 233 7.56 -6.11 -19.15
CA ASN A 233 8.46 -6.04 -20.31
C ASN A 233 8.62 -4.62 -20.90
N ASP A 234 8.56 -3.59 -20.08
CA ASP A 234 8.71 -2.16 -20.47
C ASP A 234 7.74 -1.70 -21.56
N LEU A 235 6.59 -2.35 -21.65
CA LEU A 235 5.54 -1.99 -22.56
C LEU A 235 4.56 -0.99 -21.93
N ARG A 236 3.78 -0.31 -22.75
CA ARG A 236 2.70 0.60 -22.34
C ARG A 236 1.44 0.33 -23.13
N GLY A 237 0.29 0.52 -22.48
CA GLY A 237 -0.98 0.34 -23.19
C GLY A 237 -2.18 0.81 -22.42
N TRP A 238 -3.29 0.85 -23.11
CA TRP A 238 -4.60 1.20 -22.59
C TRP A 238 -5.36 -0.05 -22.17
N LEU A 239 -6.03 0.03 -21.03
CA LEU A 239 -6.84 -1.04 -20.43
C LEU A 239 -8.18 -0.47 -19.97
N PRO A 240 -9.27 -1.25 -19.97
CA PRO A 240 -10.50 -0.85 -19.30
C PRO A 240 -10.26 -0.63 -17.80
N ALA A 241 -10.67 0.52 -17.26
CA ALA A 241 -10.41 0.88 -15.86
C ALA A 241 -10.95 -0.16 -14.85
N LYS A 242 -12.10 -0.77 -15.19
CA LYS A 242 -12.73 -1.83 -14.38
C LYS A 242 -11.96 -3.16 -14.34
N SER A 243 -10.92 -3.33 -15.17
CA SER A 243 -10.15 -4.58 -15.24
C SER A 243 -9.06 -4.71 -14.19
N ALA A 244 -8.71 -3.62 -13.52
CA ALA A 244 -7.64 -3.57 -12.54
C ALA A 244 -8.09 -2.84 -11.27
N GLU A 245 -7.53 -3.25 -10.14
CA GLU A 245 -7.76 -2.62 -8.85
C GLU A 245 -6.42 -2.24 -8.21
N ARG A 246 -6.38 -1.04 -7.60
CA ARG A 246 -5.16 -0.56 -6.91
C ARG A 246 -4.86 -1.40 -5.68
N VAL A 247 -3.57 -1.62 -5.43
CA VAL A 247 -3.09 -2.29 -4.22
C VAL A 247 -3.32 -1.40 -3.00
N ARG A 248 -2.90 -0.14 -3.05
CA ARG A 248 -3.14 0.83 -1.97
C ARG A 248 -4.52 1.47 -2.10
N LEU A 249 -5.28 1.48 -0.99
CA LEU A 249 -6.65 1.97 -0.87
C LEU A 249 -6.69 3.41 -0.37
#